data_15c1a7f6fdb75811077e33ab33b98722
#
_entry.id   15c1a7f6fdb75811077e33ab33b98722
#
_cell.length_a   1.000
_cell.length_b   1.000
_cell.length_c   1.000
_cell.angle_alpha   90.00
_cell.angle_beta   90.00
_cell.angle_gamma   90.00
#
_symmetry.space_group_name_H-M   'P 1'
#
loop_
_entity.id
_entity.type
_entity.pdbx_description
1 polymer ?
#
loop_
_entity_poly.entity_id
_entity_poly.type
_entity_poly.pdbx_seq_one_letter_code
_entity_poly.pdbx_strand_id
1 'polypeptide(L)' 'MSGVLRMSYLDLSNNDFVQSALNQLIDDLYTNYQTSPRGGVTINLKNIRNNGVLVIPSEEQLDKVDQLRNAGWNFKLD' A
#
# COMPACT_ATOMS: atom_id res chain seq x y z
N MET A 1 -3.96 -16.82 -9.05
CA MET A 1 -3.43 -15.95 -8.00
C MET A 1 -4.49 -15.54 -7.01
N SER A 2 -5.39 -16.43 -6.74
CA SER A 2 -6.48 -16.10 -5.83
C SER A 2 -5.96 -15.82 -4.41
N GLY A 3 -4.86 -16.45 -4.01
CA GLY A 3 -4.33 -16.23 -2.67
C GLY A 3 -3.90 -14.80 -2.42
N VAL A 4 -3.32 -14.15 -3.43
CA VAL A 4 -2.90 -12.75 -3.31
C VAL A 4 -4.10 -11.84 -3.16
N LEU A 5 -5.17 -12.10 -3.91
CA LEU A 5 -6.37 -11.29 -3.89
C LEU A 5 -7.16 -11.44 -2.60
N ARG A 6 -6.89 -12.49 -1.83
CA ARG A 6 -7.59 -12.75 -0.56
C ARG A 6 -6.77 -12.32 0.64
N MET A 7 -5.60 -11.75 0.42
CA MET A 7 -4.76 -11.30 1.50
C MET A 7 -5.48 -10.21 2.29
N SER A 8 -5.53 -10.35 3.59
CA SER A 8 -6.15 -9.37 4.47
C SER A 8 -5.12 -8.57 5.27
N TYR A 9 -3.86 -8.96 5.20
CA TYR A 9 -2.80 -8.27 5.92
C TYR A 9 -1.50 -8.38 5.16
N LEU A 10 -0.82 -7.27 4.96
CA LEU A 10 0.48 -7.23 4.33
C LEU A 10 1.39 -6.33 5.15
N ASP A 11 2.48 -6.87 5.64
CA ASP A 11 3.45 -6.12 6.43
C ASP A 11 4.76 -6.03 5.66
N LEU A 12 5.05 -4.85 5.17
CA LEU A 12 6.30 -4.53 4.49
C LEU A 12 7.08 -3.47 5.25
N SER A 13 6.78 -3.30 6.54
CA SER A 13 7.45 -2.31 7.37
C SER A 13 8.94 -2.62 7.50
N ASN A 14 9.72 -1.58 7.75
CA ASN A 14 11.16 -1.68 7.98
C ASN A 14 11.93 -2.24 6.78
N ASN A 15 11.46 -1.95 5.58
CA ASN A 15 12.12 -2.38 4.34
C ASN A 15 12.68 -1.19 3.58
N ASP A 16 13.62 -1.47 2.70
CA ASP A 16 14.18 -0.47 1.79
C ASP A 16 13.44 -0.53 0.47
N PHE A 17 12.79 0.56 0.11
CA PHE A 17 12.15 0.73 -1.20
C PHE A 17 12.46 2.12 -1.71
N VAL A 18 12.69 2.24 -3.01
CA VAL A 18 12.70 3.56 -3.63
C VAL A 18 11.24 4.01 -3.82
N GLN A 19 11.04 5.31 -3.96
CA GLN A 19 9.69 5.86 -4.05
C GLN A 19 8.90 5.27 -5.22
N SER A 20 9.56 5.05 -6.36
CA SER A 20 8.88 4.48 -7.52
C SER A 20 8.36 3.07 -7.26
N ALA A 21 9.11 2.27 -6.50
CA ALA A 21 8.67 0.92 -6.13
C ALA A 21 7.48 0.97 -5.18
N LEU A 22 7.52 1.89 -4.21
CA LEU A 22 6.41 2.06 -3.28
C LEU A 22 5.16 2.54 -4.02
N ASN A 23 5.33 3.49 -4.94
CA ASN A 23 4.21 3.97 -5.76
C ASN A 23 3.61 2.84 -6.57
N GLN A 24 4.45 1.99 -7.17
CA GLN A 24 3.97 0.86 -7.97
C GLN A 24 3.17 -0.12 -7.11
N LEU A 25 3.63 -0.38 -5.89
CA LEU A 25 2.91 -1.25 -4.97
C LEU A 25 1.51 -0.73 -4.70
N ILE A 26 1.40 0.55 -4.44
CA ILE A 26 0.09 1.17 -4.15
C ILE A 26 -0.80 1.12 -5.38
N ASP A 27 -0.24 1.38 -6.55
CA ASP A 27 -1.00 1.27 -7.80
C ASP A 27 -1.53 -0.15 -8.01
N ASP A 28 -0.72 -1.16 -7.72
CA ASP A 28 -1.12 -2.55 -7.86
C ASP A 28 -2.23 -2.90 -6.87
N LEU A 29 -2.12 -2.43 -5.63
CA LEU A 29 -3.16 -2.67 -4.63
C LEU A 29 -4.47 -2.01 -5.02
N TYR A 30 -4.39 -0.81 -5.53
CA TYR A 30 -5.58 -0.08 -5.98
C TYR A 30 -6.24 -0.79 -7.17
N THR A 31 -5.45 -1.28 -8.11
CA THR A 31 -5.95 -2.04 -9.26
C THR A 31 -6.63 -3.33 -8.79
N ASN A 32 -6.03 -4.03 -7.84
CA ASN A 32 -6.65 -5.22 -7.26
C ASN A 32 -7.98 -4.91 -6.61
N TYR A 33 -8.06 -3.79 -5.89
CA TYR A 33 -9.31 -3.37 -5.29
C TYR A 33 -10.38 -3.10 -6.35
N GLN A 34 -10.02 -2.45 -7.45
CA GLN A 34 -10.97 -2.15 -8.51
C GLN A 34 -11.48 -3.41 -9.20
N THR A 35 -10.62 -4.43 -9.30
CA THR A 35 -10.99 -5.70 -9.92
C THR A 35 -11.83 -6.56 -8.97
N SER A 36 -11.48 -6.57 -7.68
CA SER A 36 -12.17 -7.37 -6.66
C SER A 36 -12.37 -6.49 -5.42
N PRO A 37 -13.37 -5.61 -5.41
CA PRO A 37 -13.60 -4.71 -4.28
C PRO A 37 -13.84 -5.47 -2.99
N ARG A 38 -13.15 -5.03 -1.93
CA ARG A 38 -13.31 -5.63 -0.61
C ARG A 38 -12.74 -4.66 0.42
N GLY A 39 -13.11 -4.88 1.69
CA GLY A 39 -12.59 -4.11 2.80
C GLY A 39 -11.86 -5.00 3.79
N GLY A 40 -11.48 -4.43 4.92
CA GLY A 40 -10.84 -5.19 6.00
C GLY A 40 -9.41 -5.59 5.72
N VAL A 41 -8.75 -4.93 4.77
CA VAL A 41 -7.35 -5.20 4.44
C VAL A 41 -6.46 -4.23 5.21
N THR A 42 -5.39 -4.75 5.80
CA THR A 42 -4.40 -3.92 6.50
C THR A 42 -3.08 -3.99 5.76
N ILE A 43 -2.55 -2.82 5.43
CA ILE A 43 -1.25 -2.69 4.75
C ILE A 43 -0.34 -1.89 5.68
N ASN A 44 0.74 -2.50 6.11
CA ASN A 44 1.71 -1.84 7.00
C ASN A 44 2.95 -1.47 6.19
N LEU A 45 3.14 -0.18 5.97
CA LEU A 45 4.27 0.37 5.21
C LEU A 45 5.06 1.35 6.07
N LYS A 46 5.11 1.11 7.36
CA LYS A 46 5.87 1.99 8.27
C LYS A 46 7.36 1.82 8.07
N ASN A 47 8.08 2.91 8.22
CA ASN A 47 9.54 2.89 8.20
C ASN A 47 10.12 2.33 6.91
N ILE A 48 9.52 2.69 5.79
CA ILE A 48 10.08 2.39 4.48
C ILE A 48 11.14 3.44 4.18
N ARG A 49 12.36 3.00 3.91
CA ARG A 49 13.48 3.91 3.73
C ARG A 49 14.27 3.59 2.47
N ASN A 50 14.99 4.59 1.99
CA ASN A 50 15.95 4.43 0.91
C ASN A 50 17.19 5.20 1.32
N ASN A 51 18.31 4.49 1.49
CA ASN A 51 19.56 5.08 1.98
C ASN A 51 19.36 5.82 3.30
N GLY A 52 18.57 5.25 4.20
CA GLY A 52 18.35 5.83 5.52
C GLY A 52 17.34 6.98 5.54
N VAL A 53 16.77 7.34 4.41
CA VAL A 53 15.80 8.43 4.31
C VAL A 53 14.40 7.84 4.20
N LEU A 54 13.49 8.33 5.01
CA LEU A 54 12.10 7.86 4.99
C LEU A 54 11.48 8.16 3.63
N VAL A 55 10.82 7.15 3.06
CA VAL A 55 10.17 7.25 1.76
C VAL A 55 8.66 7.28 1.98
N ILE A 56 7.99 8.23 1.33
CA ILE A 56 6.53 8.29 1.34
C ILE A 56 6.03 8.28 -0.09
N PRO A 57 4.79 7.81 -0.32
CA PRO A 57 4.24 7.79 -1.68
C PRO A 57 4.05 9.20 -2.22
N SER A 58 4.00 9.30 -3.54
CA SER A 58 3.67 10.56 -4.20
C SER A 58 2.22 10.92 -3.94
N GLU A 59 1.84 12.18 -4.17
CA GLU A 59 0.48 12.65 -3.91
C GLU A 59 -0.56 11.84 -4.66
N GLU A 60 -0.26 11.45 -5.89
CA GLU A 60 -1.17 10.65 -6.69
C GLU A 60 -1.49 9.32 -6.00
N GLN A 61 -0.47 8.67 -5.44
CA GLN A 61 -0.65 7.41 -4.73
C GLN A 61 -1.32 7.63 -3.37
N LEU A 62 -1.05 8.75 -2.73
CA LEU A 62 -1.72 9.08 -1.47
C LEU A 62 -3.22 9.23 -1.68
N ASP A 63 -3.64 9.79 -2.82
CA ASP A 63 -5.06 9.87 -3.16
C ASP A 63 -5.67 8.48 -3.28
N LYS A 64 -4.94 7.53 -3.89
CA LYS A 64 -5.40 6.16 -4.00
C LYS A 64 -5.50 5.50 -2.63
N VAL A 65 -4.54 5.78 -1.75
CA VAL A 65 -4.58 5.28 -0.37
C VAL A 65 -5.83 5.79 0.33
N ASP A 66 -6.16 7.06 0.17
CA ASP A 66 -7.36 7.62 0.78
C ASP A 66 -8.62 6.93 0.27
N GLN A 67 -8.68 6.65 -1.02
CA GLN A 67 -9.82 5.94 -1.59
C GLN A 67 -9.94 4.53 -1.02
N LEU A 68 -8.81 3.84 -0.84
CA LEU A 68 -8.81 2.52 -0.24
C LEU A 68 -9.21 2.58 1.22
N ARG A 69 -8.77 3.59 1.96
CA ARG A 69 -9.17 3.77 3.35
C ARG A 69 -10.68 3.98 3.46
N ASN A 70 -11.26 4.72 2.55
CA ASN A 70 -12.71 4.93 2.52
C ASN A 70 -13.45 3.63 2.23
N ALA A 71 -12.80 2.67 1.61
CA ALA A 71 -13.38 1.36 1.33
C ALA A 71 -13.16 0.35 2.46
N GLY A 72 -12.54 0.78 3.56
CA GLY A 72 -12.32 -0.09 4.72
C GLY A 72 -10.92 -0.65 4.83
N TRP A 73 -9.99 -0.20 4.01
CA TRP A 73 -8.59 -0.62 4.10
C TRP A 73 -7.87 0.22 5.15
N ASN A 74 -6.95 -0.41 5.86
CA ASN A 74 -6.08 0.27 6.82
C ASN A 74 -4.68 0.36 6.23
N PHE A 75 -4.19 1.58 6.08
CA PHE A 75 -2.81 1.81 5.67
C PHE A 75 -2.05 2.43 6.82
N LYS A 76 -0.90 1.86 7.14
CA LYS A 76 0.02 2.43 8.11
C LYS A 76 1.21 2.95 7.32
N LEU A 77 1.37 4.26 7.31
CA LEU A 77 2.47 4.94 6.63
C LEU A 77 3.32 5.64 7.67
N ASP A 78 4.54 5.93 7.34
CA ASP A 78 5.57 6.53 8.18
C ASP A 78 6.17 5.54 9.15
#